data_f2d2f3087ff24956b9b4bde4b6c95eaf
#
_entry.id   f2d2f3087ff24956b9b4bde4b6c95eaf
#
_cell.length_a   1.000
_cell.length_b   1.000
_cell.length_c   1.000
_cell.angle_alpha   90.00
_cell.angle_beta   90.00
_cell.angle_gamma   90.00
#
_symmetry.space_group_name_H-M   'P 1'
#
loop_
_entity.id
_entity.type
_entity.pdbx_description
1 polymer ?
#
loop_
_entity_poly.entity_id
_entity_poly.type
_entity_poly.pdbx_seq_one_letter_code
_entity_poly.pdbx_strand_id
1 'polypeptide(L)' 'MLYQVLTRLIQRGQTGGLQTKLDLFYAVGRITQSEYSALSELLGESAQ' A
#
# COMPACT_ATOMS: atom_id res chain seq x y z
N MET A 1 12.13 1.26 2.51
CA MET A 1 11.91 2.70 2.33
C MET A 1 10.52 3.00 1.83
N LEU A 2 10.20 2.57 0.60
CA LEU A 2 8.87 2.82 0.06
C LEU A 2 7.78 2.15 0.88
N TYR A 3 8.06 0.96 1.37
CA TYR A 3 7.09 0.24 2.19
C TYR A 3 6.70 1.04 3.43
N GLN A 4 7.68 1.65 4.09
CA GLN A 4 7.41 2.44 5.28
C GLN A 4 6.57 3.67 4.96
N VAL A 5 6.85 4.31 3.83
CA VAL A 5 6.09 5.48 3.42
C VAL A 5 4.63 5.10 3.16
N LEU A 6 4.42 4.01 2.46
CA LEU A 6 3.07 3.54 2.16
C LEU A 6 2.32 3.14 3.42
N THR A 7 3.01 2.49 4.36
CA THR A 7 2.41 2.12 5.63
C THR A 7 1.95 3.35 6.40
N ARG A 8 2.77 4.39 6.41
CA ARG A 8 2.41 5.64 7.09
C ARG A 8 1.18 6.28 6.45
N LEU A 9 1.12 6.28 5.14
CA LEU A 9 -0.03 6.85 4.45
C LEU A 9 -1.32 6.12 4.82
N ILE A 10 -1.25 4.81 4.90
CA ILE A 10 -2.41 4.01 5.30
C ILE A 10 -2.81 4.31 6.73
N GLN A 11 -1.85 4.40 7.62
CA GLN A 11 -2.12 4.68 9.03
C GLN A 11 -2.72 6.07 9.24
N ARG A 12 -2.38 7.00 8.37
CA ARG A 12 -2.93 8.35 8.43
C ARG A 12 -4.30 8.47 7.79
N GLY A 13 -4.81 7.38 7.22
CA GLY A 13 -6.12 7.38 6.60
C GLY A 13 -6.13 7.92 5.19
N GLN A 14 -4.98 8.15 4.59
CA GLN A 14 -4.89 8.67 3.23
C GLN A 14 -4.87 7.52 2.24
N THR A 15 -5.99 6.83 2.14
CA THR A 15 -6.10 5.63 1.33
C THR A 15 -6.76 5.86 -0.03
N GLY A 16 -7.20 7.09 -0.31
CA GLY A 16 -7.84 7.40 -1.58
C GLY A 16 -6.89 7.18 -2.74
N GLY A 17 -7.23 6.26 -3.64
CA GLY A 17 -6.41 5.94 -4.78
C GLY A 17 -5.13 5.18 -4.47
N LEU A 18 -4.92 4.82 -3.21
CA LEU A 18 -3.69 4.14 -2.82
C LEU A 18 -3.62 2.72 -3.38
N GLN A 19 -4.76 2.06 -3.51
CA GLN A 19 -4.78 0.72 -4.09
C GLN A 19 -4.24 0.75 -5.52
N THR A 20 -4.61 1.75 -6.29
CA THR A 20 -4.09 1.92 -7.63
C THR A 20 -2.58 2.14 -7.61
N LYS A 21 -2.11 2.94 -6.66
CA LYS A 21 -0.67 3.18 -6.53
C LYS A 21 0.08 1.91 -6.14
N LEU A 22 -0.50 1.09 -5.27
CA LEU A 22 0.09 -0.18 -4.88
C LEU A 22 0.22 -1.11 -6.08
N ASP A 23 -0.83 -1.20 -6.88
CA ASP A 23 -0.81 -2.02 -8.08
C ASP A 23 0.30 -1.56 -9.02
N LEU A 24 0.44 -0.24 -9.17
CA LEU A 24 1.44 0.34 -10.03
C LEU A 24 2.86 0.05 -9.52
N PHE A 25 3.08 0.26 -8.23
CA PHE A 25 4.39 0.01 -7.62
C PHE A 25 4.78 -1.46 -7.74
N TYR A 26 3.82 -2.34 -7.57
CA TYR A 26 4.08 -3.76 -7.73
C TYR A 26 4.42 -4.11 -9.18
N ALA A 27 3.68 -3.53 -10.10
CA ALA A 27 3.88 -3.79 -11.52
C ALA A 27 5.27 -3.34 -12.00
N VAL A 28 5.77 -2.23 -11.45
CA VAL A 28 7.10 -1.73 -11.83
C VAL A 28 8.23 -2.28 -10.97
N GLY A 29 7.90 -3.17 -10.02
CA GLY A 29 8.91 -3.83 -9.20
C GLY A 29 9.46 -3.00 -8.06
N ARG A 30 8.73 -1.98 -7.64
CA ARG A 30 9.15 -1.15 -6.51
C ARG A 30 8.87 -1.80 -5.16
N ILE A 31 7.88 -2.67 -5.11
CA ILE A 31 7.58 -3.44 -3.91
C ILE A 31 7.48 -4.90 -4.30
N THR A 32 7.71 -5.78 -3.32
CA THR A 32 7.61 -7.21 -3.53
C THR A 32 6.17 -7.68 -3.35
N GLN A 33 5.93 -8.94 -3.73
CA GLN A 33 4.61 -9.54 -3.53
C GLN A 33 4.22 -9.55 -2.07
N SER A 34 5.19 -9.85 -1.19
CA SER A 34 4.94 -9.86 0.25
C SER A 34 4.53 -8.49 0.74
N GLU A 35 5.24 -7.46 0.29
CA GLU A 35 4.93 -6.09 0.67
C GLU A 35 3.58 -5.67 0.12
N TYR A 36 3.29 -6.03 -1.11
CA TYR A 36 2.01 -5.73 -1.72
C TYR A 36 0.86 -6.35 -0.93
N SER A 37 1.00 -7.61 -0.56
CA SER A 37 -0.03 -8.31 0.21
C SER A 37 -0.23 -7.65 1.57
N ALA A 38 0.85 -7.33 2.26
CA ALA A 38 0.76 -6.70 3.58
C ALA A 38 0.08 -5.33 3.49
N LEU A 39 0.44 -4.54 2.49
CA LEU A 39 -0.15 -3.22 2.31
C LEU A 39 -1.62 -3.31 1.93
N SER A 40 -1.98 -4.29 1.12
CA SER A 40 -3.38 -4.50 0.74
C SER A 40 -4.23 -4.86 1.95
N GLU A 41 -3.69 -5.67 2.85
CA GLU A 41 -4.40 -6.02 4.08
C GLU A 41 -4.61 -4.79 4.96
N LEU A 42 -3.58 -3.96 5.08
CA LEU A 42 -3.71 -2.73 5.85
C LEU A 42 -4.76 -1.81 5.25
N LEU A 43 -4.80 -1.71 3.93
CA LEU A 43 -5.81 -0.92 3.24
C LEU A 43 -7.20 -1.43 3.53
N GLY A 44 -7.37 -2.75 3.51
CA GLY A 44 -8.66 -3.36 3.80
C GLY A 44 -9.15 -3.02 5.19
N GLU A 45 -8.25 -3.04 6.17
CA GLU A 45 -8.59 -2.68 7.53
C GLU A 45 -8.91 -1.20 7.66
N SER A 46 -8.13 -0.36 6.99
CA SER A 46 -8.33 1.09 7.07
C SER A 46 -9.57 1.56 6.33
N ALA A 47 -9.99 0.81 5.32
CA ALA A 47 -11.13 1.19 4.51
C ALA A 47 -12.47 1.04 5.22
N GLN A 48 -12.46 0.43 6.38
CA GLN A 48 -13.66 0.30 7.19
C GLN A 48 -13.85 1.53 8.07
#